data_f3c4203e0b81d5526f3d1be1d866b8fb
#
_entry.id   f3c4203e0b81d5526f3d1be1d866b8fb
#
_cell.length_a   1.000
_cell.length_b   1.000
_cell.length_c   1.000
_cell.angle_alpha   90.00
_cell.angle_beta   90.00
_cell.angle_gamma   90.00
#
_symmetry.space_group_name_H-M   'P 1'
#
loop_
_entity.id
_entity.type
_entity.pdbx_description
1 polymer ?
#
loop_
_entity_poly.entity_id
_entity_poly.type
_entity_poly.pdbx_seq_one_letter_code
_entity_poly.pdbx_strand_id
1 'polypeptide(L)'
;MKKLKMFNIAALYIGVIMGAGFASGREAWQFFGVFGEQGYYGAIAVTVCFVMVACMLSYIALSKNTSDLGRLISPVESRFVVNTVGIITAAIYYSMIIAMTAAGGSLLNQQFGINKAAGGAIIAVLVVITVLGDFERVSKVFKLLSPVLFVLGMITIGLVIAADFPQSGAVTGYKPGGMTPNWQISALVFLAYNTLGMITMAGSSAVNASDRKNAFAGAILGALCLGALTIVLLRALLSDMAFSSGLDLPMLGFSGRISRVLNIVYAVVLYGAVYSTAASTYYGFSTKLPDSRYKNTIIVGGAAVGFMLGLTGFKTMVEYLYPAQGYIGIVFLVMITVNFFNEIRKNIKAKSDK
;
A
#
# COMPACT_ATOMS: atom_id res chain seq x y z
N MET A 1 20.71 -18.68 -0.22
CA MET A 1 19.77 -17.81 0.55
C MET A 1 19.02 -18.67 1.56
N LYS A 2 18.77 -18.17 2.82
CA LYS A 2 17.92 -18.88 3.77
C LYS A 2 16.49 -18.95 3.21
N LYS A 3 15.93 -20.16 3.15
CA LYS A 3 14.53 -20.36 2.72
C LYS A 3 13.56 -19.69 3.71
N LEU A 4 12.53 -19.04 3.20
CA LEU A 4 11.56 -18.29 4.00
C LEU A 4 10.58 -19.24 4.70
N LYS A 5 10.39 -19.05 6.02
CA LYS A 5 9.37 -19.73 6.83
C LYS A 5 8.07 -18.88 6.88
N MET A 6 6.98 -19.48 7.31
CA MET A 6 5.64 -18.90 7.42
C MET A 6 5.64 -17.48 7.99
N PHE A 7 6.24 -17.24 9.14
CA PHE A 7 6.25 -15.92 9.78
C PHE A 7 7.01 -14.85 8.99
N ASN A 8 8.11 -15.24 8.32
CA ASN A 8 8.86 -14.31 7.47
C ASN A 8 8.03 -13.87 6.25
N ILE A 9 7.27 -14.82 5.67
CA ILE A 9 6.38 -14.55 4.54
C ILE A 9 5.24 -13.64 5.00
N ALA A 10 4.59 -13.95 6.13
CA ALA A 10 3.52 -13.12 6.69
C ALA A 10 4.01 -11.68 6.97
N ALA A 11 5.20 -11.51 7.53
CA ALA A 11 5.79 -10.20 7.77
C ALA A 11 6.04 -9.40 6.47
N LEU A 12 6.42 -10.08 5.38
CA LEU A 12 6.58 -9.45 4.07
C LEU A 12 5.24 -8.93 3.50
N TYR A 13 4.16 -9.72 3.63
CA TYR A 13 2.83 -9.29 3.22
C TYR A 13 2.37 -8.05 4.00
N ILE A 14 2.53 -8.08 5.34
CA ILE A 14 2.18 -6.95 6.21
C ILE A 14 3.00 -5.71 5.82
N GLY A 15 4.32 -5.87 5.65
CA GLY A 15 5.23 -4.75 5.39
C GLY A 15 4.97 -4.03 4.07
N VAL A 16 4.43 -4.72 3.06
CA VAL A 16 4.13 -4.09 1.75
C VAL A 16 2.86 -3.26 1.79
N ILE A 17 1.83 -3.73 2.47
CA ILE A 17 0.53 -3.03 2.51
C ILE A 17 0.54 -1.96 3.60
N MET A 18 1.24 -2.19 4.71
CA MET A 18 1.38 -1.21 5.79
C MET A 18 2.34 -0.08 5.42
N GLY A 19 2.06 0.58 4.31
CA GLY A 19 2.76 1.79 3.88
C GLY A 19 2.32 3.03 4.66
N ALA A 20 2.91 4.17 4.30
CA ALA A 20 2.63 5.47 4.92
C ALA A 20 1.14 5.85 4.90
N GLY A 21 0.43 5.57 3.79
CA GLY A 21 -0.99 5.87 3.64
C GLY A 21 -1.86 5.11 4.64
N PHE A 22 -1.62 3.81 4.78
CA PHE A 22 -2.33 2.96 5.74
C PHE A 22 -2.00 3.37 7.18
N ALA A 23 -0.71 3.53 7.51
CA ALA A 23 -0.28 3.92 8.85
C ALA A 23 -0.79 5.31 9.26
N SER A 24 -0.98 6.24 8.32
CA SER A 24 -1.60 7.53 8.60
C SER A 24 -3.07 7.43 9.04
N GLY A 25 -3.74 6.32 8.76
CA GLY A 25 -5.17 6.12 8.92
C GLY A 25 -6.02 6.71 7.79
N ARG A 26 -5.43 7.48 6.87
CA ARG A 26 -6.21 8.18 5.84
C ARG A 26 -6.83 7.23 4.81
N GLU A 27 -6.10 6.19 4.41
CA GLU A 27 -6.63 5.16 3.51
C GLU A 27 -7.81 4.41 4.16
N ALA A 28 -7.63 3.94 5.41
CA ALA A 28 -8.69 3.23 6.12
C ALA A 28 -9.93 4.12 6.34
N TRP A 29 -9.74 5.42 6.60
CA TRP A 29 -10.84 6.37 6.65
C TRP A 29 -11.55 6.50 5.31
N GLN A 30 -10.82 6.74 4.22
CA GLN A 30 -11.40 7.00 2.90
C GLN A 30 -12.14 5.79 2.34
N PHE A 31 -11.60 4.59 2.51
CA PHE A 31 -12.19 3.39 1.94
C PHE A 31 -13.22 2.69 2.84
N PHE A 32 -13.17 2.93 4.14
CA PHE A 32 -14.07 2.26 5.09
C PHE A 32 -14.72 3.24 6.08
N GLY A 33 -13.96 4.13 6.73
CA GLY A 33 -14.46 4.99 7.79
C GLY A 33 -15.56 5.95 7.36
N VAL A 34 -15.51 6.43 6.12
CA VAL A 34 -16.51 7.32 5.55
C VAL A 34 -17.91 6.69 5.48
N PHE A 35 -18.02 5.36 5.54
CA PHE A 35 -19.29 4.62 5.57
C PHE A 35 -19.76 4.28 6.99
N GLY A 36 -19.06 4.75 8.03
CA GLY A 36 -19.40 4.43 9.43
C GLY A 36 -19.41 2.92 9.68
N GLU A 37 -20.46 2.41 10.33
CA GLU A 37 -20.62 0.99 10.66
C GLU A 37 -20.60 0.07 9.42
N GLN A 38 -21.09 0.54 8.27
CA GLN A 38 -21.05 -0.24 7.03
C GLN A 38 -19.61 -0.50 6.54
N GLY A 39 -18.66 0.32 6.97
CA GLY A 39 -17.24 0.11 6.67
C GLY A 39 -16.69 -1.22 7.18
N TYR A 40 -17.23 -1.75 8.28
CA TYR A 40 -16.84 -3.08 8.81
C TYR A 40 -17.19 -4.21 7.84
N TYR A 41 -18.34 -4.14 7.16
CA TYR A 41 -18.68 -5.14 6.14
C TYR A 41 -17.67 -5.14 5.00
N GLY A 42 -17.25 -3.93 4.57
CA GLY A 42 -16.20 -3.77 3.57
C GLY A 42 -14.86 -4.33 4.03
N ALA A 43 -14.42 -4.02 5.24
CA ALA A 43 -13.17 -4.49 5.82
C ALA A 43 -13.12 -6.03 5.97
N ILE A 44 -14.23 -6.65 6.39
CA ILE A 44 -14.37 -8.11 6.50
C ILE A 44 -14.32 -8.75 5.10
N ALA A 45 -15.09 -8.22 4.14
CA ALA A 45 -15.10 -8.72 2.77
C ALA A 45 -13.69 -8.66 2.14
N VAL A 46 -12.99 -7.54 2.31
CA VAL A 46 -11.60 -7.37 1.84
C VAL A 46 -10.66 -8.38 2.51
N THR A 47 -10.82 -8.65 3.79
CA THR A 47 -10.00 -9.65 4.50
C THR A 47 -10.10 -11.02 3.85
N VAL A 48 -11.33 -11.48 3.58
CA VAL A 48 -11.56 -12.77 2.91
C VAL A 48 -10.96 -12.77 1.50
N CYS A 49 -11.18 -11.69 0.74
CA CYS A 49 -10.65 -11.56 -0.61
C CYS A 49 -9.10 -11.47 -0.63
N PHE A 50 -8.47 -10.82 0.35
CA PHE A 50 -7.01 -10.82 0.47
C PHE A 50 -6.43 -12.22 0.64
N VAL A 51 -7.07 -13.05 1.47
CA VAL A 51 -6.67 -14.46 1.63
C VAL A 51 -6.77 -15.21 0.30
N MET A 52 -7.89 -15.04 -0.42
CA MET A 52 -8.07 -15.68 -1.72
C MET A 52 -7.01 -15.26 -2.73
N VAL A 53 -6.78 -13.94 -2.88
CA VAL A 53 -5.78 -13.39 -3.82
C VAL A 53 -4.37 -13.84 -3.44
N ALA A 54 -4.02 -13.82 -2.16
CA ALA A 54 -2.71 -14.29 -1.68
C ALA A 54 -2.48 -15.78 -2.00
N CYS A 55 -3.51 -16.62 -1.84
CA CYS A 55 -3.47 -18.03 -2.23
C CYS A 55 -3.35 -18.22 -3.75
N MET A 56 -4.12 -17.48 -4.55
CA MET A 56 -4.05 -17.53 -6.01
C MET A 56 -2.65 -17.17 -6.51
N LEU A 57 -2.08 -16.06 -6.03
CA LEU A 57 -0.74 -15.60 -6.41
C LEU A 57 0.35 -16.59 -5.98
N SER A 58 0.26 -17.14 -4.76
CA SER A 58 1.19 -18.15 -4.28
C SER A 58 1.11 -19.43 -5.12
N TYR A 59 -0.10 -19.85 -5.51
CA TYR A 59 -0.30 -21.00 -6.37
C TYR A 59 0.34 -20.80 -7.74
N ILE A 60 0.07 -19.67 -8.41
CA ILE A 60 0.62 -19.34 -9.73
C ILE A 60 2.15 -19.28 -9.65
N ALA A 61 2.70 -18.60 -8.63
CA ALA A 61 4.13 -18.46 -8.45
C ALA A 61 4.84 -19.81 -8.30
N LEU A 62 4.28 -20.71 -7.50
CA LEU A 62 4.82 -22.06 -7.29
C LEU A 62 4.63 -22.97 -8.54
N SER A 63 3.50 -22.84 -9.21
CA SER A 63 3.22 -23.65 -10.43
C SER A 63 4.15 -23.28 -11.58
N LYS A 64 4.35 -21.97 -11.81
CA LYS A 64 5.23 -21.45 -12.87
C LYS A 64 6.70 -21.30 -12.44
N ASN A 65 7.00 -21.53 -11.16
CA ASN A 65 8.31 -21.29 -10.54
C ASN A 65 8.87 -19.89 -10.91
N THR A 66 8.06 -18.85 -10.72
CA THR A 66 8.39 -17.50 -11.16
C THR A 66 7.98 -16.44 -10.14
N SER A 67 8.79 -15.38 -10.02
CA SER A 67 8.47 -14.14 -9.32
C SER A 67 8.22 -12.97 -10.29
N ASP A 68 8.23 -13.24 -11.60
CA ASP A 68 8.01 -12.20 -12.62
C ASP A 68 6.56 -11.71 -12.60
N LEU A 69 6.41 -10.41 -12.48
CA LEU A 69 5.13 -9.70 -12.35
C LEU A 69 4.20 -10.00 -13.54
N GLY A 70 4.74 -9.91 -14.76
CA GLY A 70 3.96 -10.14 -15.98
C GLY A 70 3.42 -11.56 -16.05
N ARG A 71 4.24 -12.56 -15.68
CA ARG A 71 3.85 -13.97 -15.66
C ARG A 71 2.87 -14.32 -14.54
N LEU A 72 2.91 -13.59 -13.42
CA LEU A 72 1.94 -13.77 -12.34
C LEU A 72 0.56 -13.21 -12.71
N ILE A 73 0.53 -12.08 -13.39
CA ILE A 73 -0.71 -11.41 -13.80
C ILE A 73 -1.27 -12.03 -15.07
N SER A 74 -0.43 -12.21 -16.10
CA SER A 74 -0.91 -12.56 -17.44
C SER A 74 -1.35 -14.01 -17.54
N PRO A 75 -2.58 -14.27 -18.03
CA PRO A 75 -3.05 -15.61 -18.34
C PRO A 75 -2.47 -16.17 -19.67
N VAL A 76 -1.81 -15.31 -20.46
CA VAL A 76 -1.20 -15.64 -21.75
C VAL A 76 0.26 -15.16 -21.78
N GLU A 77 1.14 -15.96 -22.37
CA GLU A 77 2.57 -15.62 -22.52
C GLU A 77 2.79 -14.75 -23.78
N SER A 78 2.10 -13.62 -23.85
CA SER A 78 2.25 -12.64 -24.94
C SER A 78 3.20 -11.52 -24.52
N ARG A 79 4.22 -11.24 -25.35
CA ARG A 79 5.14 -10.12 -25.14
C ARG A 79 4.42 -8.76 -25.03
N PHE A 80 3.36 -8.60 -25.84
CA PHE A 80 2.53 -7.38 -25.80
C PHE A 80 1.89 -7.18 -24.44
N VAL A 81 1.25 -8.23 -23.88
CA VAL A 81 0.58 -8.16 -22.56
C VAL A 81 1.59 -7.90 -21.46
N VAL A 82 2.73 -8.60 -21.47
CA VAL A 82 3.80 -8.41 -20.47
C VAL A 82 4.35 -6.98 -20.50
N ASN A 83 4.59 -6.42 -21.69
CA ASN A 83 5.06 -5.04 -21.84
C ASN A 83 4.00 -4.04 -21.37
N THR A 84 2.72 -4.23 -21.72
CA THR A 84 1.62 -3.37 -21.28
C THR A 84 1.49 -3.36 -19.76
N VAL A 85 1.54 -4.52 -19.12
CA VAL A 85 1.58 -4.65 -17.64
C VAL A 85 2.78 -3.89 -17.07
N GLY A 86 3.95 -4.00 -17.71
CA GLY A 86 5.17 -3.28 -17.32
C GLY A 86 5.00 -1.76 -17.36
N ILE A 87 4.40 -1.21 -18.42
CA ILE A 87 4.14 0.23 -18.58
C ILE A 87 3.13 0.71 -17.53
N ILE A 88 2.03 -0.02 -17.35
CA ILE A 88 1.03 0.32 -16.33
C ILE A 88 1.65 0.32 -14.93
N THR A 89 2.46 -0.70 -14.61
CA THR A 89 3.17 -0.77 -13.33
C THR A 89 4.14 0.42 -13.15
N ALA A 90 4.85 0.83 -14.20
CA ALA A 90 5.71 2.01 -14.15
C ALA A 90 4.91 3.30 -13.88
N ALA A 91 3.75 3.45 -14.50
CA ALA A 91 2.85 4.59 -14.25
C ALA A 91 2.32 4.61 -12.80
N ILE A 92 1.96 3.43 -12.26
CA ILE A 92 1.54 3.29 -10.86
C ILE A 92 2.71 3.66 -9.92
N TYR A 93 3.92 3.18 -10.18
CA TYR A 93 5.10 3.53 -9.37
C TYR A 93 5.41 5.03 -9.44
N TYR A 94 5.28 5.65 -10.63
CA TYR A 94 5.44 7.10 -10.77
C TYR A 94 4.38 7.86 -9.97
N SER A 95 3.13 7.43 -10.00
CA SER A 95 2.05 8.13 -9.29
C SER A 95 2.21 8.13 -7.77
N MET A 96 3.00 7.19 -7.21
CA MET A 96 3.29 7.16 -5.78
C MET A 96 4.17 8.32 -5.32
N ILE A 97 5.04 8.91 -6.17
CA ILE A 97 5.78 10.11 -5.76
C ILE A 97 4.84 11.30 -5.57
N ILE A 98 3.77 11.39 -6.39
CA ILE A 98 2.75 12.44 -6.27
C ILE A 98 2.07 12.33 -4.89
N ALA A 99 1.61 11.12 -4.53
CA ALA A 99 0.95 10.88 -3.26
C ALA A 99 1.88 11.10 -2.06
N MET A 100 3.14 10.66 -2.16
CA MET A 100 4.08 10.74 -1.04
C MET A 100 4.63 12.15 -0.81
N THR A 101 4.81 12.96 -1.85
CA THR A 101 5.14 14.38 -1.69
C THR A 101 3.99 15.14 -1.01
N ALA A 102 2.75 14.82 -1.39
CA ALA A 102 1.56 15.35 -0.71
C ALA A 102 1.50 14.90 0.76
N ALA A 103 1.77 13.62 1.05
CA ALA A 103 1.77 13.08 2.41
C ALA A 103 2.85 13.72 3.29
N GLY A 104 4.08 13.87 2.78
CA GLY A 104 5.17 14.54 3.50
C GLY A 104 4.87 16.01 3.78
N GLY A 105 4.28 16.70 2.81
CA GLY A 105 3.79 18.08 2.99
C GLY A 105 2.72 18.20 4.07
N SER A 106 1.71 17.34 4.01
CA SER A 106 0.62 17.29 4.99
C SER A 106 1.14 16.91 6.39
N LEU A 107 2.11 16.01 6.50
CA LEU A 107 2.69 15.61 7.79
C LEU A 107 3.41 16.76 8.46
N LEU A 108 4.32 17.44 7.75
CA LEU A 108 5.05 18.57 8.33
C LEU A 108 4.14 19.76 8.64
N ASN A 109 3.09 19.96 7.84
CA ASN A 109 2.09 20.99 8.11
C ASN A 109 1.26 20.64 9.36
N GLN A 110 0.73 19.44 9.45
CA GLN A 110 -0.10 19.01 10.58
C GLN A 110 0.69 18.97 11.90
N GLN A 111 1.98 18.58 11.85
CA GLN A 111 2.82 18.42 13.04
C GLN A 111 3.49 19.72 13.50
N PHE A 112 3.98 20.53 12.56
CA PHE A 112 4.84 21.67 12.85
C PHE A 112 4.34 22.99 12.27
N GLY A 113 3.21 23.02 11.58
CA GLY A 113 2.70 24.20 10.87
C GLY A 113 3.53 24.63 9.66
N ILE A 114 4.47 23.80 9.20
CA ILE A 114 5.30 24.09 8.02
C ILE A 114 4.43 24.09 6.77
N ASN A 115 4.71 24.99 5.83
CA ASN A 115 4.00 25.05 4.56
C ASN A 115 4.04 23.70 3.85
N LYS A 116 2.87 23.20 3.38
CA LYS A 116 2.73 21.90 2.68
C LYS A 116 3.68 21.79 1.49
N ALA A 117 3.89 22.86 0.74
CA ALA A 117 4.81 22.87 -0.39
C ALA A 117 6.27 22.64 0.06
N ALA A 118 6.71 23.29 1.15
CA ALA A 118 8.05 23.09 1.68
C ALA A 118 8.26 21.63 2.14
N GLY A 119 7.29 21.06 2.87
CA GLY A 119 7.35 19.67 3.31
C GLY A 119 7.37 18.66 2.17
N GLY A 120 6.57 18.89 1.12
CA GLY A 120 6.56 18.08 -0.09
C GLY A 120 7.86 18.17 -0.90
N ALA A 121 8.42 19.37 -1.01
CA ALA A 121 9.70 19.61 -1.69
C ALA A 121 10.85 18.84 -1.02
N ILE A 122 10.89 18.80 0.32
CA ILE A 122 11.89 18.01 1.06
C ILE A 122 11.82 16.53 0.64
N ILE A 123 10.64 15.92 0.61
CA ILE A 123 10.48 14.53 0.14
C ILE A 123 10.97 14.38 -1.30
N ALA A 124 10.56 15.26 -2.21
CA ALA A 124 10.97 15.18 -3.62
C ALA A 124 12.49 15.23 -3.79
N VAL A 125 13.16 16.16 -3.10
CA VAL A 125 14.61 16.30 -3.13
C VAL A 125 15.32 15.06 -2.56
N LEU A 126 14.87 14.58 -1.38
CA LEU A 126 15.44 13.38 -0.75
C LEU A 126 15.29 12.15 -1.66
N VAL A 127 14.14 12.00 -2.32
CA VAL A 127 13.88 10.89 -3.26
C VAL A 127 14.81 10.97 -4.47
N VAL A 128 14.96 12.15 -5.07
CA VAL A 128 15.87 12.34 -6.22
C VAL A 128 17.30 11.99 -5.84
N ILE A 129 17.80 12.52 -4.73
CA ILE A 129 19.16 12.21 -4.23
C ILE A 129 19.34 10.70 -4.03
N THR A 130 18.34 10.03 -3.47
CA THR A 130 18.40 8.59 -3.22
C THR A 130 18.38 7.77 -4.50
N VAL A 131 17.53 8.12 -5.45
CA VAL A 131 17.35 7.37 -6.70
C VAL A 131 18.54 7.57 -7.66
N LEU A 132 19.14 8.75 -7.66
CA LEU A 132 20.36 9.03 -8.44
C LEU A 132 21.65 8.56 -7.75
N GLY A 133 21.61 8.31 -6.45
CA GLY A 133 22.73 7.89 -5.61
C GLY A 133 22.74 6.39 -5.30
N ASP A 134 23.09 6.06 -4.06
CA ASP A 134 23.18 4.69 -3.55
C ASP A 134 21.87 4.26 -2.88
N PHE A 135 20.88 3.85 -3.70
CA PHE A 135 19.60 3.34 -3.23
C PHE A 135 19.74 2.10 -2.34
N GLU A 136 20.70 1.21 -2.63
CA GLU A 136 20.88 -0.02 -1.85
C GLU A 136 21.28 0.28 -0.40
N ARG A 137 22.14 1.28 -0.19
CA ARG A 137 22.54 1.71 1.15
C ARG A 137 21.36 2.24 1.93
N VAL A 138 20.57 3.11 1.32
CA VAL A 138 19.39 3.74 1.97
C VAL A 138 18.28 2.70 2.22
N SER A 139 18.09 1.74 1.31
CA SER A 139 17.08 0.69 1.45
C SER A 139 17.28 -0.21 2.69
N LYS A 140 18.52 -0.35 3.18
CA LYS A 140 18.80 -1.09 4.43
C LYS A 140 18.16 -0.40 5.64
N VAL A 141 18.15 0.93 5.67
CA VAL A 141 17.50 1.72 6.74
C VAL A 141 15.99 1.55 6.65
N PHE A 142 15.42 1.51 5.44
CA PHE A 142 13.99 1.34 5.23
C PHE A 142 13.45 0.01 5.77
N LYS A 143 14.25 -1.06 5.69
CA LYS A 143 13.88 -2.37 6.25
C LYS A 143 13.65 -2.35 7.76
N LEU A 144 14.28 -1.42 8.47
CA LEU A 144 14.08 -1.24 9.91
C LEU A 144 12.85 -0.40 10.22
N LEU A 145 12.51 0.56 9.35
CA LEU A 145 11.38 1.46 9.57
C LEU A 145 10.03 0.75 9.56
N SER A 146 9.83 -0.23 8.67
CA SER A 146 8.54 -0.93 8.54
C SER A 146 8.11 -1.67 9.81
N PRO A 147 8.96 -2.49 10.47
CA PRO A 147 8.60 -3.11 11.74
C PRO A 147 8.35 -2.09 12.87
N VAL A 148 9.16 -1.02 12.92
CA VAL A 148 8.99 0.04 13.93
C VAL A 148 7.65 0.74 13.73
N LEU A 149 7.29 1.09 12.48
CA LEU A 149 6.01 1.71 12.15
C LEU A 149 4.84 0.78 12.50
N PHE A 150 4.98 -0.53 12.24
CA PHE A 150 3.96 -1.51 12.59
C PHE A 150 3.70 -1.55 14.09
N VAL A 151 4.75 -1.71 14.90
CA VAL A 151 4.64 -1.77 16.36
C VAL A 151 4.08 -0.46 16.93
N LEU A 152 4.62 0.66 16.48
CA LEU A 152 4.17 1.99 16.92
C LEU A 152 2.72 2.25 16.51
N GLY A 153 2.34 1.85 15.30
CA GLY A 153 0.96 1.93 14.81
C GLY A 153 0.00 1.12 15.68
N MET A 154 0.35 -0.13 15.99
CA MET A 154 -0.44 -1.01 16.85
C MET A 154 -0.61 -0.45 18.27
N ILE A 155 0.48 0.06 18.86
CA ILE A 155 0.43 0.71 20.17
C ILE A 155 -0.51 1.92 20.12
N THR A 156 -0.35 2.79 19.11
CA THR A 156 -1.20 3.99 18.97
C THR A 156 -2.66 3.62 18.77
N ILE A 157 -2.98 2.64 17.91
CA ILE A 157 -4.35 2.16 17.70
C ILE A 157 -4.95 1.64 19.03
N GLY A 158 -4.20 0.82 19.77
CA GLY A 158 -4.65 0.29 21.07
C GLY A 158 -4.93 1.39 22.07
N LEU A 159 -4.06 2.39 22.16
CA LEU A 159 -4.23 3.54 23.06
C LEU A 159 -5.43 4.42 22.65
N VAL A 160 -5.68 4.62 21.35
CA VAL A 160 -6.85 5.36 20.86
C VAL A 160 -8.14 4.65 21.25
N ILE A 161 -8.19 3.33 21.08
CA ILE A 161 -9.37 2.54 21.45
C ILE A 161 -9.59 2.55 22.97
N ALA A 162 -8.51 2.45 23.75
CA ALA A 162 -8.60 2.48 25.21
C ALA A 162 -8.99 3.86 25.77
N ALA A 163 -8.62 4.94 25.07
CA ALA A 163 -8.96 6.31 25.47
C ALA A 163 -10.43 6.66 25.23
N ASP A 164 -11.10 5.92 24.33
CA ASP A 164 -12.52 6.08 23.96
C ASP A 164 -12.93 7.55 23.80
N PHE A 165 -12.28 8.22 22.85
CA PHE A 165 -12.46 9.67 22.66
C PHE A 165 -13.92 10.00 22.31
N PRO A 166 -14.52 11.04 22.97
CA PRO A 166 -15.83 11.51 22.58
C PRO A 166 -15.81 12.14 21.19
N GLN A 167 -16.93 12.07 20.48
CA GLN A 167 -17.08 12.73 19.19
C GLN A 167 -16.86 14.24 19.31
N SER A 168 -15.91 14.78 18.54
CA SER A 168 -15.54 16.21 18.55
C SER A 168 -16.57 17.12 17.88
N GLY A 169 -17.55 16.55 17.18
CA GLY A 169 -18.56 17.29 16.41
C GLY A 169 -19.72 16.43 15.98
N ALA A 170 -20.69 17.05 15.32
CA ALA A 170 -21.85 16.32 14.78
C ALA A 170 -21.38 15.29 13.76
N VAL A 171 -21.81 14.04 13.95
CA VAL A 171 -21.62 12.94 13.00
C VAL A 171 -22.60 13.12 11.84
N THR A 172 -22.48 14.22 11.08
CA THR A 172 -23.36 14.53 9.95
C THR A 172 -22.68 14.23 8.64
N GLY A 173 -23.22 13.21 7.93
CA GLY A 173 -23.16 13.09 6.48
C GLY A 173 -21.80 13.21 5.82
N TYR A 174 -20.80 12.40 6.26
CA TYR A 174 -19.59 12.25 5.45
C TYR A 174 -19.98 11.65 4.11
N LYS A 175 -19.78 12.41 3.03
CA LYS A 175 -20.09 11.91 1.70
C LYS A 175 -18.94 11.05 1.20
N PRO A 176 -19.22 9.82 0.76
CA PRO A 176 -18.24 9.01 0.04
C PRO A 176 -17.69 9.75 -1.17
N GLY A 177 -16.45 9.52 -1.52
CA GLY A 177 -15.87 10.06 -2.75
C GLY A 177 -16.63 9.57 -3.98
N GLY A 178 -16.71 10.39 -5.03
CA GLY A 178 -17.44 10.04 -6.27
C GLY A 178 -16.94 8.75 -6.92
N MET A 179 -15.67 8.39 -6.72
CA MET A 179 -15.09 7.15 -7.24
C MET A 179 -15.38 5.91 -6.37
N THR A 180 -15.83 6.09 -5.13
CA THR A 180 -16.15 5.01 -4.19
C THR A 180 -17.50 5.30 -3.52
N PRO A 181 -18.63 5.28 -4.29
CA PRO A 181 -19.91 5.80 -3.82
C PRO A 181 -20.59 4.95 -2.75
N ASN A 182 -20.20 3.70 -2.59
CA ASN A 182 -20.71 2.78 -1.59
C ASN A 182 -19.60 1.85 -1.07
N TRP A 183 -19.84 1.19 0.07
CA TRP A 183 -18.83 0.36 0.71
C TRP A 183 -18.42 -0.86 -0.13
N GLN A 184 -19.29 -1.41 -0.99
CA GLN A 184 -18.99 -2.56 -1.84
C GLN A 184 -17.96 -2.19 -2.91
N ILE A 185 -18.20 -1.10 -3.64
CA ILE A 185 -17.27 -0.59 -4.65
C ILE A 185 -15.97 -0.16 -3.97
N SER A 186 -16.06 0.50 -2.81
CA SER A 186 -14.89 0.93 -2.04
C SER A 186 -14.02 -0.25 -1.62
N ALA A 187 -14.62 -1.32 -1.11
CA ALA A 187 -13.93 -2.54 -0.72
C ALA A 187 -13.25 -3.22 -1.93
N LEU A 188 -13.94 -3.32 -3.07
CA LEU A 188 -13.36 -3.89 -4.29
C LEU A 188 -12.17 -3.07 -4.81
N VAL A 189 -12.32 -1.76 -4.85
CA VAL A 189 -11.28 -0.82 -5.30
C VAL A 189 -10.08 -0.86 -4.35
N PHE A 190 -10.31 -0.91 -3.04
CA PHE A 190 -9.25 -1.04 -2.04
C PHE A 190 -8.49 -2.38 -2.17
N LEU A 191 -9.21 -3.49 -2.33
CA LEU A 191 -8.62 -4.80 -2.61
C LEU A 191 -7.72 -4.74 -3.83
N ALA A 192 -8.24 -4.21 -4.93
CA ALA A 192 -7.56 -4.14 -6.22
C ALA A 192 -6.30 -3.26 -6.16
N TYR A 193 -6.40 -2.08 -5.54
CA TYR A 193 -5.28 -1.19 -5.29
C TYR A 193 -4.15 -1.90 -4.50
N ASN A 194 -4.49 -2.52 -3.39
CA ASN A 194 -3.51 -3.22 -2.55
C ASN A 194 -2.94 -4.48 -3.20
N THR A 195 -3.71 -5.14 -4.08
CA THR A 195 -3.22 -6.29 -4.85
C THR A 195 -2.01 -5.91 -5.71
N LEU A 196 -1.94 -4.69 -6.25
CA LEU A 196 -0.78 -4.23 -7.03
C LEU A 196 0.54 -4.33 -6.25
N GLY A 197 0.53 -3.99 -4.97
CA GLY A 197 1.67 -4.18 -4.07
C GLY A 197 1.89 -5.65 -3.70
N MET A 198 0.80 -6.40 -3.47
CA MET A 198 0.86 -7.81 -3.09
C MET A 198 1.53 -8.70 -4.14
N ILE A 199 1.34 -8.46 -5.44
CA ILE A 199 1.81 -9.33 -6.53
C ILE A 199 3.32 -9.55 -6.45
N THR A 200 4.09 -8.48 -6.25
CA THR A 200 5.56 -8.53 -6.19
C THR A 200 6.04 -9.36 -5.00
N MET A 201 5.40 -9.20 -3.84
CA MET A 201 5.76 -9.95 -2.64
C MET A 201 5.31 -11.39 -2.68
N ALA A 202 4.10 -11.65 -3.18
CA ALA A 202 3.55 -13.00 -3.29
C ALA A 202 4.44 -13.89 -4.17
N GLY A 203 4.84 -13.39 -5.34
CA GLY A 203 5.74 -14.14 -6.24
C GLY A 203 7.08 -14.43 -5.59
N SER A 204 7.76 -13.39 -5.09
CA SER A 204 9.08 -13.54 -4.48
C SER A 204 9.05 -14.42 -3.23
N SER A 205 8.07 -14.24 -2.34
CA SER A 205 7.97 -15.00 -1.10
C SER A 205 7.63 -16.47 -1.34
N ALA A 206 6.75 -16.78 -2.31
CA ALA A 206 6.35 -18.13 -2.62
C ALA A 206 7.51 -18.97 -3.21
N VAL A 207 8.23 -18.39 -4.19
CA VAL A 207 9.39 -19.09 -4.82
C VAL A 207 10.53 -19.32 -3.82
N ASN A 208 10.75 -18.38 -2.87
CA ASN A 208 11.81 -18.51 -1.86
C ASN A 208 11.34 -19.19 -0.57
N ALA A 209 10.11 -19.69 -0.50
CA ALA A 209 9.60 -20.42 0.64
C ALA A 209 10.39 -21.73 0.89
N SER A 210 10.47 -22.16 2.16
CA SER A 210 11.11 -23.44 2.51
C SER A 210 10.41 -24.65 1.89
N ASP A 211 9.10 -24.57 1.79
CA ASP A 211 8.20 -25.56 1.19
C ASP A 211 6.85 -24.93 0.85
N ARG A 212 6.02 -25.69 0.12
CA ARG A 212 4.70 -25.26 -0.32
C ARG A 212 3.77 -24.90 0.85
N LYS A 213 3.85 -25.64 1.97
CA LYS A 213 3.02 -25.39 3.15
C LYS A 213 3.35 -24.04 3.78
N ASN A 214 4.62 -23.71 3.94
CA ASN A 214 5.07 -22.42 4.45
C ASN A 214 4.67 -21.25 3.53
N ALA A 215 4.70 -21.44 2.18
CA ALA A 215 4.26 -20.42 1.23
C ALA A 215 2.80 -20.04 1.45
N PHE A 216 1.89 -21.03 1.46
CA PHE A 216 0.46 -20.78 1.66
C PHE A 216 0.14 -20.30 3.08
N ALA A 217 0.68 -20.97 4.11
CA ALA A 217 0.42 -20.60 5.49
C ALA A 217 0.89 -19.16 5.81
N GLY A 218 2.04 -18.75 5.26
CA GLY A 218 2.55 -17.40 5.41
C GLY A 218 1.70 -16.36 4.69
N ALA A 219 1.25 -16.66 3.47
CA ALA A 219 0.36 -15.79 2.71
C ALA A 219 -1.01 -15.61 3.39
N ILE A 220 -1.61 -16.70 3.87
CA ILE A 220 -2.89 -16.68 4.61
C ILE A 220 -2.73 -15.87 5.91
N LEU A 221 -1.70 -16.16 6.71
CA LEU A 221 -1.46 -15.45 7.96
C LEU A 221 -1.24 -13.97 7.74
N GLY A 222 -0.43 -13.59 6.74
CA GLY A 222 -0.19 -12.20 6.38
C GLY A 222 -1.47 -11.47 5.97
N ALA A 223 -2.30 -12.08 5.12
CA ALA A 223 -3.57 -11.52 4.68
C ALA A 223 -4.58 -11.37 5.83
N LEU A 224 -4.67 -12.36 6.72
CA LEU A 224 -5.53 -12.28 7.92
C LEU A 224 -5.08 -11.19 8.88
N CYS A 225 -3.78 -11.06 9.12
CA CYS A 225 -3.24 -10.00 9.97
C CYS A 225 -3.54 -8.61 9.40
N LEU A 226 -3.43 -8.43 8.07
CA LEU A 226 -3.80 -7.17 7.41
C LEU A 226 -5.27 -6.84 7.55
N GLY A 227 -6.13 -7.83 7.38
CA GLY A 227 -7.56 -7.65 7.56
C GLY A 227 -7.92 -7.29 9.00
N ALA A 228 -7.38 -8.01 9.97
CA ALA A 228 -7.58 -7.71 11.39
C ALA A 228 -7.08 -6.30 11.74
N LEU A 229 -5.90 -5.91 11.21
CA LEU A 229 -5.36 -4.56 11.40
C LEU A 229 -6.28 -3.50 10.79
N THR A 230 -6.85 -3.74 9.61
CA THR A 230 -7.82 -2.82 8.98
C THR A 230 -9.04 -2.62 9.86
N ILE A 231 -9.59 -3.71 10.42
CA ILE A 231 -10.77 -3.66 11.30
C ILE A 231 -10.47 -2.89 12.61
N VAL A 232 -9.33 -3.16 13.23
CA VAL A 232 -8.93 -2.50 14.49
C VAL A 232 -8.60 -1.02 14.25
N LEU A 233 -7.94 -0.69 13.13
CA LEU A 233 -7.70 0.69 12.72
C LEU A 233 -9.01 1.43 12.44
N LEU A 234 -9.96 0.78 11.76
CA LEU A 234 -11.29 1.35 11.53
C LEU A 234 -12.00 1.66 12.85
N ARG A 235 -11.94 0.76 13.85
CA ARG A 235 -12.51 1.01 15.20
C ARG A 235 -11.89 2.26 15.83
N ALA A 236 -10.58 2.42 15.73
CA ALA A 236 -9.90 3.61 16.26
C ALA A 236 -10.34 4.90 15.54
N LEU A 237 -10.50 4.86 14.23
CA LEU A 237 -10.93 6.04 13.44
C LEU A 237 -12.39 6.42 13.69
N LEU A 238 -13.26 5.43 13.94
CA LEU A 238 -14.67 5.66 14.23
C LEU A 238 -14.91 6.14 15.68
N SER A 239 -13.91 6.08 16.59
CA SER A 239 -14.03 6.64 17.94
C SER A 239 -14.31 8.16 17.90
N ASP A 240 -13.75 8.86 16.90
CA ASP A 240 -14.07 10.28 16.64
C ASP A 240 -14.08 10.53 15.13
N MET A 241 -15.25 10.35 14.51
CA MET A 241 -15.44 10.47 13.06
C MET A 241 -15.19 11.88 12.56
N ALA A 242 -15.64 12.90 13.31
CA ALA A 242 -15.45 14.32 12.96
C ALA A 242 -13.95 14.66 12.90
N PHE A 243 -13.20 14.23 13.91
CA PHE A 243 -11.75 14.41 13.98
C PHE A 243 -11.02 13.67 12.84
N SER A 244 -11.37 12.40 12.61
CA SER A 244 -10.77 11.58 11.55
C SER A 244 -10.98 12.15 10.16
N SER A 245 -12.18 12.67 9.87
CA SER A 245 -12.51 13.25 8.57
C SER A 245 -11.78 14.56 8.28
N GLY A 246 -11.54 15.36 9.33
CA GLY A 246 -10.93 16.69 9.23
C GLY A 246 -9.44 16.68 8.94
N LEU A 247 -8.73 15.62 9.32
CA LEU A 247 -7.28 15.55 9.23
C LEU A 247 -6.78 14.85 7.97
N ASP A 248 -5.65 15.31 7.43
CA ASP A 248 -4.92 14.61 6.36
C ASP A 248 -4.32 13.30 6.86
N LEU A 249 -3.90 13.25 8.13
CA LEU A 249 -3.24 12.12 8.78
C LEU A 249 -3.90 11.84 10.14
N PRO A 250 -5.07 11.15 10.19
CA PRO A 250 -5.86 10.97 11.40
C PRO A 250 -5.08 10.33 12.55
N MET A 251 -4.31 9.25 12.31
CA MET A 251 -3.56 8.57 13.37
C MET A 251 -2.45 9.42 13.98
N LEU A 252 -1.83 10.31 13.18
CA LEU A 252 -0.90 11.31 13.70
C LEU A 252 -1.64 12.30 14.63
N GLY A 253 -2.85 12.71 14.27
CA GLY A 253 -3.69 13.55 15.12
C GLY A 253 -4.06 12.87 16.43
N PHE A 254 -4.53 11.61 16.38
CA PHE A 254 -4.84 10.84 17.58
C PHE A 254 -3.63 10.63 18.49
N SER A 255 -2.45 10.37 17.93
CA SER A 255 -1.22 10.25 18.75
C SER A 255 -0.93 11.51 19.54
N GLY A 256 -1.27 12.70 18.99
CA GLY A 256 -1.14 13.99 19.65
C GLY A 256 -2.14 14.19 20.81
N ARG A 257 -3.33 13.62 20.69
CA ARG A 257 -4.34 13.65 21.78
C ARG A 257 -3.96 12.74 22.96
N ILE A 258 -3.14 11.69 22.70
CA ILE A 258 -2.69 10.77 23.75
C ILE A 258 -1.47 11.35 24.48
N SER A 259 -0.39 11.70 23.72
CA SER A 259 0.84 12.17 24.32
C SER A 259 1.68 12.93 23.28
N ARG A 260 2.29 14.04 23.73
CA ARG A 260 3.23 14.83 22.90
C ARG A 260 4.44 13.98 22.47
N VAL A 261 4.96 13.14 23.36
CA VAL A 261 6.11 12.28 23.05
C VAL A 261 5.74 11.24 22.00
N LEU A 262 4.60 10.54 22.19
CA LEU A 262 4.08 9.59 21.21
C LEU A 262 3.88 10.25 19.84
N ASN A 263 3.32 11.45 19.81
CA ASN A 263 3.07 12.18 18.58
C ASN A 263 4.37 12.52 17.82
N ILE A 264 5.40 13.00 18.50
CA ILE A 264 6.69 13.30 17.87
C ILE A 264 7.34 12.03 17.32
N VAL A 265 7.37 10.94 18.10
CA VAL A 265 7.92 9.66 17.66
C VAL A 265 7.14 9.12 16.46
N TYR A 266 5.80 9.20 16.53
CA TYR A 266 4.93 8.79 15.42
C TYR A 266 5.19 9.60 14.14
N ALA A 267 5.32 10.92 14.27
CA ALA A 267 5.61 11.82 13.15
C ALA A 267 6.94 11.48 12.48
N VAL A 268 8.00 11.26 13.25
CA VAL A 268 9.33 10.91 12.72
C VAL A 268 9.30 9.57 11.96
N VAL A 269 8.71 8.55 12.58
CA VAL A 269 8.62 7.21 11.98
C VAL A 269 7.72 7.23 10.74
N LEU A 270 6.58 7.93 10.79
CA LEU A 270 5.67 8.08 9.66
C LEU A 270 6.31 8.85 8.51
N TYR A 271 7.08 9.91 8.80
CA TYR A 271 7.82 10.66 7.77
C TYR A 271 8.89 9.79 7.09
N GLY A 272 9.60 8.99 7.89
CA GLY A 272 10.52 7.98 7.36
C GLY A 272 9.83 6.95 6.46
N ALA A 273 8.62 6.52 6.81
CA ALA A 273 7.81 5.61 6.00
C ALA A 273 7.32 6.25 4.70
N VAL A 274 6.89 7.52 4.72
CA VAL A 274 6.55 8.31 3.53
C VAL A 274 7.74 8.37 2.58
N TYR A 275 8.91 8.74 3.11
CA TYR A 275 10.15 8.79 2.34
C TYR A 275 10.56 7.43 1.78
N SER A 276 10.49 6.38 2.59
CA SER A 276 10.79 5.01 2.19
C SER A 276 9.91 4.54 1.04
N THR A 277 8.60 4.78 1.13
CA THR A 277 7.62 4.42 0.09
C THR A 277 7.91 5.19 -1.20
N ALA A 278 8.11 6.51 -1.10
CA ALA A 278 8.43 7.36 -2.24
C ALA A 278 9.71 6.92 -2.94
N ALA A 279 10.80 6.72 -2.19
CA ALA A 279 12.10 6.34 -2.75
C ALA A 279 12.06 4.95 -3.41
N SER A 280 11.40 3.98 -2.76
CA SER A 280 11.33 2.61 -3.27
C SER A 280 10.50 2.51 -4.55
N THR A 281 9.34 3.16 -4.60
CA THR A 281 8.48 3.15 -5.78
C THR A 281 9.07 3.98 -6.92
N TYR A 282 9.66 5.14 -6.61
CA TYR A 282 10.31 5.97 -7.63
C TYR A 282 11.59 5.36 -8.19
N TYR A 283 12.34 4.63 -7.37
CA TYR A 283 13.43 3.78 -7.86
C TYR A 283 12.90 2.69 -8.79
N GLY A 284 11.81 2.00 -8.40
CA GLY A 284 11.14 1.03 -9.26
C GLY A 284 10.70 1.61 -10.61
N PHE A 285 10.20 2.85 -10.64
CA PHE A 285 9.92 3.59 -11.87
C PHE A 285 11.21 3.83 -12.67
N SER A 286 12.27 4.33 -12.05
CA SER A 286 13.54 4.67 -12.71
C SER A 286 14.20 3.46 -13.41
N THR A 287 13.99 2.24 -12.86
CA THR A 287 14.50 1.00 -13.49
C THR A 287 13.76 0.60 -14.76
N LYS A 288 12.59 1.19 -15.01
CA LYS A 288 11.81 0.96 -16.24
C LYS A 288 12.12 1.98 -17.34
N LEU A 289 12.86 3.02 -17.03
CA LEU A 289 13.30 4.00 -18.01
C LEU A 289 14.42 3.41 -18.88
N PRO A 290 14.43 3.72 -20.20
CA PRO A 290 15.51 3.30 -21.07
C PRO A 290 16.84 3.94 -20.63
N ASP A 291 17.93 3.19 -20.77
CA ASP A 291 19.27 3.71 -20.52
C ASP A 291 19.64 4.71 -21.62
N SER A 292 19.53 5.98 -21.29
CA SER A 292 19.80 7.10 -22.19
C SER A 292 20.50 8.23 -21.43
N ARG A 293 21.17 9.13 -22.17
CA ARG A 293 21.79 10.35 -21.58
C ARG A 293 20.77 11.24 -20.84
N TYR A 294 19.49 11.10 -21.15
CA TYR A 294 18.40 11.89 -20.56
C TYR A 294 17.77 11.23 -19.32
N LYS A 295 18.17 10.01 -18.94
CA LYS A 295 17.56 9.27 -17.83
C LYS A 295 17.52 10.08 -16.54
N ASN A 296 18.64 10.69 -16.16
CA ASN A 296 18.72 11.50 -14.94
C ASN A 296 17.85 12.76 -15.05
N THR A 297 17.78 13.39 -16.21
CA THR A 297 16.91 14.55 -16.46
C THR A 297 15.44 14.15 -16.32
N ILE A 298 15.03 12.97 -16.83
CA ILE A 298 13.69 12.44 -16.69
C ILE A 298 13.36 12.15 -15.22
N ILE A 299 14.32 11.61 -14.45
CA ILE A 299 14.15 11.36 -13.02
C ILE A 299 13.93 12.68 -12.27
N VAL A 300 14.77 13.69 -12.48
CA VAL A 300 14.64 14.99 -11.80
C VAL A 300 13.36 15.71 -12.23
N GLY A 301 13.12 15.81 -13.54
CA GLY A 301 11.91 16.47 -14.07
C GLY A 301 10.63 15.76 -13.66
N GLY A 302 10.62 14.44 -13.69
CA GLY A 302 9.49 13.64 -13.22
C GLY A 302 9.18 13.85 -11.75
N ALA A 303 10.21 13.93 -10.89
CA ALA A 303 10.02 14.23 -9.47
C ALA A 303 9.47 15.66 -9.26
N ALA A 304 9.93 16.65 -10.04
CA ALA A 304 9.41 18.01 -9.98
C ALA A 304 7.92 18.07 -10.39
N VAL A 305 7.55 17.38 -11.47
CA VAL A 305 6.15 17.28 -11.91
C VAL A 305 5.32 16.55 -10.84
N GLY A 306 5.83 15.44 -10.29
CA GLY A 306 5.18 14.70 -9.23
C GLY A 306 4.93 15.56 -7.99
N PHE A 307 5.91 16.36 -7.59
CA PHE A 307 5.77 17.32 -6.50
C PHE A 307 4.69 18.37 -6.80
N MET A 308 4.70 18.99 -7.99
CA MET A 308 3.70 19.99 -8.37
C MET A 308 2.27 19.43 -8.32
N LEU A 309 2.08 18.21 -8.82
CA LEU A 309 0.78 17.53 -8.73
C LEU A 309 0.41 17.19 -7.28
N GLY A 310 1.40 16.87 -6.44
CA GLY A 310 1.21 16.60 -5.01
C GLY A 310 0.76 17.82 -4.18
N LEU A 311 0.92 19.04 -4.69
CA LEU A 311 0.45 20.27 -4.01
C LEU A 311 -1.08 20.31 -3.83
N THR A 312 -1.83 19.48 -4.54
CA THR A 312 -3.28 19.34 -4.35
C THR A 312 -3.65 18.74 -2.98
N GLY A 313 -2.69 18.15 -2.26
CA GLY A 313 -2.84 17.66 -0.90
C GLY A 313 -3.10 16.14 -0.81
N PHE A 314 -2.71 15.56 0.34
CA PHE A 314 -2.75 14.11 0.53
C PHE A 314 -4.17 13.55 0.56
N LYS A 315 -5.12 14.27 1.16
CA LYS A 315 -6.54 13.89 1.17
C LYS A 315 -7.07 13.69 -0.25
N THR A 316 -6.78 14.62 -1.16
CA THR A 316 -7.16 14.54 -2.57
C THR A 316 -6.51 13.33 -3.27
N MET A 317 -5.25 13.04 -2.96
CA MET A 317 -4.57 11.86 -3.52
C MET A 317 -5.26 10.56 -3.11
N VAL A 318 -5.61 10.41 -1.85
CA VAL A 318 -6.29 9.21 -1.36
C VAL A 318 -7.72 9.11 -1.87
N GLU A 319 -8.39 10.23 -2.14
CA GLU A 319 -9.75 10.28 -2.67
C GLU A 319 -9.85 9.95 -4.16
N TYR A 320 -8.84 10.34 -4.97
CA TYR A 320 -8.90 10.19 -6.43
C TYR A 320 -7.82 9.28 -7.00
N LEU A 321 -6.55 9.47 -6.62
CA LEU A 321 -5.44 8.74 -7.21
C LEU A 321 -5.45 7.25 -6.82
N TYR A 322 -5.69 6.95 -5.55
CA TYR A 322 -5.72 5.57 -5.07
C TYR A 322 -6.90 4.77 -5.64
N PRO A 323 -8.13 5.32 -5.68
CA PRO A 323 -9.22 4.66 -6.40
C PRO A 323 -8.95 4.49 -7.88
N ALA A 324 -8.32 5.46 -8.57
CA ALA A 324 -7.94 5.31 -9.98
C ALA A 324 -6.98 4.13 -10.19
N GLN A 325 -5.97 3.99 -9.33
CA GLN A 325 -5.10 2.81 -9.32
C GLN A 325 -5.89 1.52 -9.02
N GLY A 326 -6.85 1.57 -8.11
CA GLY A 326 -7.72 0.45 -7.78
C GLY A 326 -8.55 -0.02 -8.98
N TYR A 327 -9.11 0.88 -9.77
CA TYR A 327 -9.83 0.53 -10.99
C TYR A 327 -8.92 -0.17 -12.02
N ILE A 328 -7.68 0.28 -12.17
CA ILE A 328 -6.67 -0.43 -12.96
C ILE A 328 -6.39 -1.80 -12.34
N GLY A 329 -6.26 -1.86 -11.02
CA GLY A 329 -6.04 -3.10 -10.26
C GLY A 329 -7.15 -4.13 -10.42
N ILE A 330 -8.42 -3.72 -10.66
CA ILE A 330 -9.53 -4.65 -10.96
C ILE A 330 -9.24 -5.46 -12.22
N VAL A 331 -8.69 -4.84 -13.26
CA VAL A 331 -8.28 -5.55 -14.48
C VAL A 331 -7.22 -6.61 -14.16
N PHE A 332 -6.25 -6.27 -13.32
CA PHE A 332 -5.22 -7.21 -12.90
C PHE A 332 -5.79 -8.34 -12.03
N LEU A 333 -6.76 -8.06 -11.15
CA LEU A 333 -7.46 -9.10 -10.38
C LEU A 333 -8.16 -10.11 -11.29
N VAL A 334 -8.86 -9.63 -12.32
CA VAL A 334 -9.51 -10.50 -13.31
C VAL A 334 -8.46 -11.35 -14.04
N MET A 335 -7.37 -10.73 -14.49
CA MET A 335 -6.29 -11.45 -15.18
C MET A 335 -5.64 -12.52 -14.27
N ILE A 336 -5.37 -12.21 -13.01
CA ILE A 336 -4.83 -13.16 -12.01
C ILE A 336 -5.80 -14.32 -11.82
N THR A 337 -7.09 -14.03 -11.70
CA THR A 337 -8.13 -15.06 -11.50
C THR A 337 -8.17 -16.02 -12.70
N VAL A 338 -8.17 -15.49 -13.92
CA VAL A 338 -8.13 -16.31 -15.15
C VAL A 338 -6.82 -17.11 -15.21
N ASN A 339 -5.68 -16.49 -14.90
CA ASN A 339 -4.38 -17.17 -14.87
C ASN A 339 -4.37 -18.34 -13.87
N PHE A 340 -4.93 -18.13 -12.68
CA PHE A 340 -5.05 -19.15 -11.64
C PHE A 340 -5.84 -20.37 -12.12
N PHE A 341 -7.02 -20.17 -12.73
CA PHE A 341 -7.82 -21.27 -13.24
C PHE A 341 -7.16 -21.99 -14.43
N ASN A 342 -6.44 -21.25 -15.28
CA ASN A 342 -5.67 -21.85 -16.38
C ASN A 342 -4.56 -22.77 -15.83
N GLU A 343 -3.83 -22.32 -14.80
CA GLU A 343 -2.78 -23.14 -14.19
C GLU A 343 -3.33 -24.37 -13.46
N ILE A 344 -4.48 -24.28 -12.83
CA ILE A 344 -5.18 -25.46 -12.25
C ILE A 344 -5.51 -26.46 -13.36
N ARG A 345 -6.12 -26.01 -14.46
CA ARG A 345 -6.51 -26.89 -15.58
C ARG A 345 -5.30 -27.58 -16.21
N LYS A 346 -4.19 -26.86 -16.40
CA LYS A 346 -2.93 -27.44 -16.91
C LYS A 346 -2.40 -28.54 -16.00
N ASN A 347 -2.37 -28.27 -14.68
CA ASN A 347 -1.86 -29.23 -13.69
C ASN A 347 -2.74 -30.49 -13.54
N ILE A 348 -4.07 -30.37 -13.73
CA ILE A 348 -4.99 -31.52 -13.73
C ILE A 348 -4.74 -32.38 -14.99
N LYS A 349 -4.65 -31.78 -16.18
CA LYS A 349 -4.35 -32.52 -17.44
C LYS A 349 -3.02 -33.26 -17.35
N ALA A 350 -1.96 -32.58 -16.88
CA ALA A 350 -0.64 -33.22 -16.74
C ALA A 350 -0.60 -34.40 -15.74
N LYS A 351 -1.58 -34.49 -14.83
CA LYS A 351 -1.74 -35.64 -13.93
C LYS A 351 -2.60 -36.77 -14.55
N SER A 352 -3.52 -36.44 -15.43
CA SER A 352 -4.37 -37.40 -16.13
C SER A 352 -3.61 -38.15 -17.22
N ASP A 353 -2.56 -37.53 -17.77
CA ASP A 353 -1.74 -38.08 -18.87
C ASP A 353 -0.53 -38.90 -18.33
N LYS A 354 -0.40 -39.09 -17.02
CA LYS A 354 0.58 -39.95 -16.31
C LYS A 354 -0.10 -41.15 -15.68
#